data_619f745aff5e89aaf3ab201ef1eb1183
#
_entry.id   619f745aff5e89aaf3ab201ef1eb1183
#
_cell.length_a   1.000
_cell.length_b   1.000
_cell.length_c   1.000
_cell.angle_alpha   90.00
_cell.angle_beta   90.00
_cell.angle_gamma   90.00
#
_symmetry.space_group_name_H-M   'P 1'
#
loop_
_entity.id
_entity.type
_entity.pdbx_description
1 polymer ?
#
loop_
_entity_poly.entity_id
_entity_poly.type
_entity_poly.pdbx_seq_one_letter_code
_entity_poly.pdbx_strand_id
1 'polypeptide(L)'
;AVAARCSYTRAGFGAVSSQNVTDPSLGPLTLDYIEKGSSASQAINQLRETSKNLEFRQVLVIDRNGQTAHHSGKNSLGIWADASGINVLSAGNLLANKGVSEAIVHGFEKSSGHLADRLISALMAGLHEGGEAGPVHSAGIKVSHTVSWPIVDLRCDWSETCPIEMVSDAWKVYKPQMDAYLKRALDPSKAPSYGVPGDL
;
A
#
# COMPACT_ATOMS: atom_id res chain seq x y z
N ALA A 1 -4.68 2.81 12.97
CA ALA A 1 -4.37 3.84 11.93
C ALA A 1 -3.14 3.43 11.10
N VAL A 2 -3.18 2.23 10.48
CA VAL A 2 -2.04 1.69 9.70
C VAL A 2 -1.73 2.58 8.49
N ALA A 3 -2.74 3.08 7.78
CA ALA A 3 -2.55 3.89 6.58
C ALA A 3 -1.84 5.22 6.84
N ALA A 4 -1.93 5.76 8.05
CA ALA A 4 -1.23 6.98 8.43
C ALA A 4 0.29 6.81 8.58
N ARG A 5 0.78 5.56 8.70
CA ARG A 5 2.14 5.29 9.15
C ARG A 5 2.91 4.27 8.31
N CYS A 6 2.20 3.46 7.52
CA CYS A 6 2.81 2.28 6.92
C CYS A 6 3.05 2.40 5.41
N SER A 7 2.18 3.10 4.67
CA SER A 7 2.18 3.07 3.20
C SER A 7 2.77 4.34 2.60
N TYR A 8 3.73 4.19 1.72
CA TYR A 8 4.43 5.27 1.02
C TYR A 8 4.52 4.96 -0.47
N THR A 9 4.29 5.96 -1.30
CA THR A 9 4.41 5.85 -2.76
C THR A 9 5.09 7.07 -3.34
N ARG A 10 5.80 6.87 -4.45
CA ARG A 10 6.40 7.97 -5.21
C ARG A 10 6.19 7.69 -6.70
N ALA A 11 5.50 8.62 -7.38
CA ALA A 11 5.19 8.50 -8.81
C ALA A 11 6.45 8.29 -9.64
N GLY A 12 6.44 7.30 -10.53
CA GLY A 12 7.57 6.97 -11.40
C GLY A 12 8.72 6.20 -10.74
N PHE A 13 8.64 5.93 -9.42
CA PHE A 13 9.72 5.25 -8.70
C PHE A 13 9.28 3.95 -8.02
N GLY A 14 8.20 3.95 -7.24
CA GLY A 14 7.75 2.73 -6.57
C GLY A 14 6.88 2.97 -5.36
N ALA A 15 6.72 1.89 -4.57
CA ALA A 15 5.98 1.90 -3.33
C ALA A 15 6.73 1.15 -2.22
N VAL A 16 6.54 1.60 -0.99
CA VAL A 16 7.15 1.02 0.21
C VAL A 16 6.09 0.86 1.30
N SER A 17 6.12 -0.26 2.00
CA SER A 17 5.44 -0.41 3.28
C SER A 17 6.47 -0.58 4.39
N SER A 18 6.31 0.18 5.49
CA SER A 18 7.08 0.01 6.72
C SER A 18 6.12 -0.31 7.85
N GLN A 19 6.28 -1.47 8.47
CA GLN A 19 5.37 -1.99 9.48
C GLN A 19 6.09 -2.78 10.57
N ASN A 20 5.34 -3.37 11.50
CA ASN A 20 5.81 -4.05 12.71
C ASN A 20 6.68 -3.16 13.58
N VAL A 21 6.15 -2.72 14.73
CA VAL A 21 6.79 -1.69 15.59
C VAL A 21 7.27 -0.50 14.73
N THR A 22 6.36 0.01 13.95
CA THR A 22 6.58 0.85 12.77
C THR A 22 7.52 2.03 13.01
N ASP A 23 8.53 2.15 12.17
CA ASP A 23 9.31 3.38 11.98
C ASP A 23 8.88 4.04 10.66
N PRO A 24 8.10 5.12 10.72
CA PRO A 24 7.61 5.79 9.52
C PRO A 24 8.71 6.42 8.65
N SER A 25 9.89 6.68 9.21
CA SER A 25 10.99 7.29 8.47
C SER A 25 11.59 6.35 7.39
N LEU A 26 11.45 5.03 7.57
CA LEU A 26 11.99 4.04 6.64
C LEU A 26 11.30 4.08 5.27
N GLY A 27 10.01 4.46 5.21
CA GLY A 27 9.28 4.57 3.96
C GLY A 27 9.87 5.62 3.01
N PRO A 28 9.90 6.92 3.40
CA PRO A 28 10.54 7.97 2.61
C PRO A 28 12.01 7.69 2.30
N LEU A 29 12.78 7.23 3.29
CA LEU A 29 14.20 6.91 3.11
C LEU A 29 14.41 5.84 2.02
N THR A 30 13.59 4.79 2.02
CA THR A 30 13.68 3.75 1.01
C THR A 30 13.32 4.28 -0.39
N LEU A 31 12.29 5.11 -0.48
CA LEU A 31 11.93 5.78 -1.75
C LEU A 31 13.05 6.71 -2.24
N ASP A 32 13.78 7.37 -1.35
CA ASP A 32 14.94 8.19 -1.72
C ASP A 32 16.08 7.35 -2.32
N TYR A 33 16.31 6.14 -1.81
CA TYR A 33 17.26 5.21 -2.43
C TYR A 33 16.83 4.79 -3.82
N ILE A 34 15.54 4.44 -4.01
CA ILE A 34 14.99 4.09 -5.32
C ILE A 34 15.10 5.26 -6.30
N GLU A 35 14.77 6.48 -5.87
CA GLU A 35 14.86 7.68 -6.71
C GLU A 35 16.29 7.98 -7.14
N LYS A 36 17.28 7.67 -6.29
CA LYS A 36 18.73 7.76 -6.60
C LYS A 36 19.25 6.64 -7.49
N GLY A 37 18.37 5.73 -7.94
CA GLY A 37 18.69 4.67 -8.91
C GLY A 37 18.91 3.29 -8.32
N SER A 38 18.69 3.09 -7.00
CA SER A 38 18.77 1.76 -6.41
C SER A 38 17.60 0.88 -6.88
N SER A 39 17.84 -0.39 -7.14
CA SER A 39 16.77 -1.39 -7.28
C SER A 39 16.13 -1.67 -5.92
N ALA A 40 14.97 -2.35 -5.92
CA ALA A 40 14.30 -2.76 -4.69
C ALA A 40 15.25 -3.52 -3.73
N SER A 41 16.02 -4.47 -4.27
CA SER A 41 16.99 -5.26 -3.46
C SER A 41 18.13 -4.41 -2.92
N GLN A 42 18.67 -3.48 -3.71
CA GLN A 42 19.71 -2.58 -3.27
C GLN A 42 19.21 -1.63 -2.16
N ALA A 43 17.97 -1.12 -2.28
CA ALA A 43 17.38 -0.26 -1.26
C ALA A 43 17.20 -1.01 0.07
N ILE A 44 16.75 -2.26 0.08
CA ILE A 44 16.68 -3.09 1.29
C ILE A 44 18.07 -3.34 1.88
N ASN A 45 19.10 -3.60 1.06
CA ASN A 45 20.46 -3.79 1.58
C ASN A 45 21.00 -2.50 2.22
N GLN A 46 20.77 -1.35 1.60
CA GLN A 46 21.14 -0.05 2.20
C GLN A 46 20.44 0.20 3.55
N LEU A 47 19.16 -0.18 3.68
CA LEU A 47 18.48 -0.12 4.97
C LEU A 47 19.15 -1.01 6.03
N ARG A 48 19.57 -2.24 5.66
CA ARG A 48 20.26 -3.16 6.57
C ARG A 48 21.58 -2.59 7.09
N GLU A 49 22.28 -1.81 6.28
CA GLU A 49 23.55 -1.19 6.63
C GLU A 49 23.38 0.09 7.46
N THR A 50 22.31 0.86 7.21
CA THR A 50 22.20 2.22 7.76
C THR A 50 21.16 2.36 8.87
N SER A 51 20.16 1.46 8.93
CA SER A 51 19.02 1.63 9.83
C SER A 51 19.22 0.87 11.14
N LYS A 52 19.02 1.57 12.25
CA LYS A 52 19.04 0.97 13.59
C LYS A 52 17.74 0.20 13.84
N ASN A 53 17.82 -0.85 14.67
CA ASN A 53 16.65 -1.62 15.11
C ASN A 53 15.83 -2.26 13.99
N LEU A 54 16.42 -2.52 12.84
CA LEU A 54 15.72 -3.09 11.69
C LEU A 54 15.13 -4.48 11.99
N GLU A 55 15.72 -5.21 12.94
CA GLU A 55 15.25 -6.52 13.43
C GLU A 55 13.84 -6.49 14.06
N PHE A 56 13.30 -5.30 14.37
CA PHE A 56 11.94 -5.09 14.85
C PHE A 56 10.97 -4.66 13.74
N ARG A 57 11.42 -4.55 12.49
CA ARG A 57 10.65 -3.95 11.38
C ARG A 57 10.34 -4.99 10.31
N GLN A 58 9.25 -4.75 9.61
CA GLN A 58 9.02 -5.32 8.28
C GLN A 58 9.00 -4.16 7.26
N VAL A 59 9.83 -4.26 6.23
CA VAL A 59 9.86 -3.26 5.14
C VAL A 59 9.72 -3.98 3.82
N LEU A 60 8.74 -3.57 3.02
CA LEU A 60 8.45 -4.10 1.70
C LEU A 60 8.70 -3.01 0.67
N VAL A 61 9.26 -3.38 -0.45
CA VAL A 61 9.58 -2.46 -1.56
C VAL A 61 9.17 -3.08 -2.88
N ILE A 62 8.53 -2.29 -3.71
CA ILE A 62 8.37 -2.56 -5.14
C ILE A 62 8.87 -1.36 -5.92
N ASP A 63 9.76 -1.57 -6.90
CA ASP A 63 10.25 -0.50 -7.76
C ASP A 63 9.39 -0.36 -9.04
N ARG A 64 9.70 0.66 -9.86
CA ARG A 64 8.97 0.96 -11.10
C ARG A 64 9.02 -0.14 -12.16
N ASN A 65 9.96 -1.08 -12.03
CA ASN A 65 10.11 -2.22 -12.94
C ASN A 65 9.32 -3.45 -12.44
N GLY A 66 8.62 -3.31 -11.31
CA GLY A 66 7.90 -4.41 -10.66
C GLY A 66 8.80 -5.35 -9.87
N GLN A 67 10.09 -5.03 -9.72
CA GLN A 67 11.00 -5.81 -8.88
C GLN A 67 10.67 -5.57 -7.41
N THR A 68 10.63 -6.63 -6.63
CA THR A 68 10.27 -6.60 -5.22
C THR A 68 11.43 -7.04 -4.35
N ALA A 69 11.49 -6.47 -3.15
CA ALA A 69 12.37 -6.93 -2.08
C ALA A 69 11.74 -6.63 -0.72
N HIS A 70 12.12 -7.38 0.30
CA HIS A 70 11.65 -7.14 1.65
C HIS A 70 12.69 -7.44 2.71
N HIS A 71 12.41 -6.95 3.90
CA HIS A 71 13.07 -7.33 5.14
C HIS A 71 11.99 -7.62 6.18
N SER A 72 12.03 -8.81 6.77
CA SER A 72 11.26 -9.16 7.96
C SER A 72 12.25 -9.47 9.08
N GLY A 73 12.31 -8.58 10.07
CA GLY A 73 13.22 -8.74 11.19
C GLY A 73 12.83 -9.91 12.09
N LYS A 74 13.81 -10.55 12.74
CA LYS A 74 13.59 -11.73 13.62
C LYS A 74 12.70 -11.46 14.83
N ASN A 75 12.52 -10.18 15.20
CA ASN A 75 11.66 -9.74 16.29
C ASN A 75 10.27 -9.29 15.77
N SER A 76 9.86 -9.73 14.57
CA SER A 76 8.49 -9.54 14.09
C SER A 76 7.49 -10.25 14.99
N LEU A 77 6.39 -9.57 15.30
CA LEU A 77 5.43 -10.02 16.32
C LEU A 77 4.51 -11.13 15.80
N GLY A 78 4.24 -12.09 16.65
CA GLY A 78 3.29 -13.18 16.39
C GLY A 78 3.70 -14.07 15.21
N ILE A 79 2.71 -14.62 14.51
CA ILE A 79 2.95 -15.30 13.24
C ILE A 79 3.20 -14.24 12.17
N TRP A 80 4.34 -14.34 11.50
CA TRP A 80 4.67 -13.48 10.38
C TRP A 80 5.03 -14.31 9.14
N ALA A 81 4.73 -13.78 7.99
CA ALA A 81 5.00 -14.39 6.70
C ALA A 81 5.14 -13.33 5.61
N ASP A 82 5.71 -13.72 4.50
CA ASP A 82 5.78 -12.96 3.26
C ASP A 82 5.52 -13.88 2.06
N ALA A 83 5.11 -13.29 0.96
CA ALA A 83 4.94 -13.94 -0.32
C ALA A 83 5.13 -12.92 -1.45
N SER A 84 5.64 -13.37 -2.59
CA SER A 84 5.83 -12.53 -3.77
C SER A 84 5.30 -13.22 -5.02
N GLY A 85 4.84 -12.42 -5.97
CA GLY A 85 4.38 -12.83 -7.29
C GLY A 85 4.78 -11.80 -8.35
N ILE A 86 4.13 -11.85 -9.50
CA ILE A 86 4.43 -10.92 -10.60
C ILE A 86 3.94 -9.52 -10.24
N ASN A 87 4.86 -8.57 -10.06
CA ASN A 87 4.57 -7.18 -9.69
C ASN A 87 3.79 -7.04 -8.37
N VAL A 88 3.96 -7.96 -7.45
CA VAL A 88 3.29 -7.94 -6.15
C VAL A 88 4.19 -8.54 -5.08
N LEU A 89 4.09 -7.96 -3.89
CA LEU A 89 4.74 -8.43 -2.67
C LEU A 89 3.77 -8.23 -1.50
N SER A 90 3.64 -9.25 -0.69
CA SER A 90 2.88 -9.22 0.56
C SER A 90 3.78 -9.60 1.73
N ALA A 91 3.60 -8.96 2.85
CA ALA A 91 4.08 -9.45 4.15
C ALA A 91 3.15 -8.98 5.26
N GLY A 92 3.08 -9.75 6.31
CA GLY A 92 2.31 -9.43 7.49
C GLY A 92 2.95 -9.97 8.76
N ASN A 93 2.53 -9.42 9.87
CA ASN A 93 2.85 -9.86 11.23
C ASN A 93 1.54 -9.94 12.03
N LEU A 94 1.55 -10.63 13.17
CA LEU A 94 0.34 -10.93 13.95
C LEU A 94 -0.74 -11.65 13.11
N LEU A 95 -0.33 -12.44 12.14
CA LEU A 95 -1.24 -13.14 11.24
C LEU A 95 -1.94 -14.30 11.95
N ALA A 96 -3.15 -14.62 11.50
CA ALA A 96 -3.88 -15.83 11.95
C ALA A 96 -3.13 -17.11 11.54
N ASN A 97 -2.54 -17.11 10.34
CA ASN A 97 -1.71 -18.20 9.83
C ASN A 97 -0.75 -17.68 8.73
N LYS A 98 0.20 -18.53 8.31
CA LYS A 98 1.19 -18.16 7.29
C LYS A 98 0.64 -18.04 5.87
N GLY A 99 -0.50 -18.67 5.57
CA GLY A 99 -1.14 -18.67 4.26
C GLY A 99 -1.71 -17.29 3.86
N VAL A 100 -1.91 -16.39 4.83
CA VAL A 100 -2.49 -15.05 4.57
C VAL A 100 -1.69 -14.27 3.52
N SER A 101 -0.36 -14.27 3.60
CA SER A 101 0.47 -13.53 2.63
C SER A 101 0.37 -14.12 1.21
N GLU A 102 0.31 -15.44 1.08
CA GLU A 102 0.11 -16.13 -0.20
C GLU A 102 -1.29 -15.85 -0.77
N ALA A 103 -2.31 -15.86 0.07
CA ALA A 103 -3.68 -15.53 -0.33
C ALA A 103 -3.79 -14.09 -0.87
N ILE A 104 -3.10 -13.13 -0.26
CA ILE A 104 -3.01 -11.73 -0.74
C ILE A 104 -2.40 -11.69 -2.16
N VAL A 105 -1.25 -12.32 -2.36
CA VAL A 105 -0.58 -12.38 -3.68
C VAL A 105 -1.51 -13.01 -4.71
N HIS A 106 -2.11 -14.14 -4.39
CA HIS A 106 -3.02 -14.84 -5.29
C HIS A 106 -4.27 -14.03 -5.64
N GLY A 107 -4.85 -13.34 -4.65
CA GLY A 107 -5.97 -12.42 -4.84
C GLY A 107 -5.62 -11.26 -5.77
N PHE A 108 -4.40 -10.72 -5.66
CA PHE A 108 -3.90 -9.71 -6.56
C PHE A 108 -3.73 -10.23 -7.99
N GLU A 109 -3.08 -11.38 -8.17
CA GLU A 109 -2.80 -11.95 -9.49
C GLU A 109 -4.05 -12.39 -10.25
N LYS A 110 -5.06 -12.90 -9.54
CA LYS A 110 -6.36 -13.27 -10.13
C LYS A 110 -7.27 -12.10 -10.45
N SER A 111 -7.01 -10.93 -9.87
CA SER A 111 -7.84 -9.74 -10.06
C SER A 111 -7.44 -8.94 -11.31
N SER A 112 -8.38 -8.16 -11.83
CA SER A 112 -8.18 -7.28 -12.98
C SER A 112 -8.79 -5.90 -12.72
N GLY A 113 -8.57 -4.95 -13.63
CA GLY A 113 -9.08 -3.60 -13.52
C GLY A 113 -8.06 -2.61 -12.98
N HIS A 114 -8.52 -1.51 -12.39
CA HIS A 114 -7.67 -0.47 -11.80
C HIS A 114 -6.84 -1.03 -10.64
N LEU A 115 -5.63 -0.51 -10.43
CA LEU A 115 -4.73 -1.00 -9.36
C LEU A 115 -5.41 -1.00 -7.97
N ALA A 116 -6.25 0.00 -7.66
CA ALA A 116 -7.00 0.05 -6.41
C ALA A 116 -8.02 -1.10 -6.29
N ASP A 117 -8.71 -1.50 -7.37
CA ASP A 117 -9.60 -2.67 -7.36
C ASP A 117 -8.81 -3.94 -7.01
N ARG A 118 -7.63 -4.09 -7.61
CA ARG A 118 -6.76 -5.24 -7.40
C ARG A 118 -6.20 -5.30 -5.98
N LEU A 119 -5.78 -4.15 -5.42
CA LEU A 119 -5.29 -4.06 -4.04
C LEU A 119 -6.38 -4.39 -3.02
N ILE A 120 -7.61 -3.91 -3.23
CA ILE A 120 -8.75 -4.24 -2.37
C ILE A 120 -9.07 -5.74 -2.45
N SER A 121 -9.10 -6.31 -3.66
CA SER A 121 -9.32 -7.75 -3.86
C SER A 121 -8.24 -8.58 -3.15
N ALA A 122 -6.99 -8.15 -3.19
CA ALA A 122 -5.88 -8.78 -2.49
C ALA A 122 -6.06 -8.76 -0.97
N LEU A 123 -6.41 -7.60 -0.40
CA LEU A 123 -6.67 -7.46 1.04
C LEU A 123 -7.86 -8.33 1.48
N MET A 124 -8.93 -8.39 0.69
CA MET A 124 -10.10 -9.25 0.97
C MET A 124 -9.73 -10.72 0.93
N ALA A 125 -8.88 -11.15 -0.01
CA ALA A 125 -8.39 -12.53 -0.06
C ALA A 125 -7.59 -12.90 1.21
N GLY A 126 -6.71 -12.01 1.67
CA GLY A 126 -5.99 -12.19 2.92
C GLY A 126 -6.90 -12.23 4.15
N LEU A 127 -7.95 -11.41 4.18
CA LEU A 127 -8.95 -11.42 5.24
C LEU A 127 -9.71 -12.76 5.28
N HIS A 128 -10.12 -13.27 4.13
CA HIS A 128 -10.84 -14.56 4.02
C HIS A 128 -9.96 -15.76 4.39
N GLU A 129 -8.64 -15.68 4.20
CA GLU A 129 -7.68 -16.70 4.65
C GLU A 129 -7.48 -16.70 6.17
N GLY A 130 -7.97 -15.68 6.85
CA GLY A 130 -7.91 -15.54 8.30
C GLY A 130 -7.41 -14.17 8.77
N GLY A 131 -6.76 -13.40 7.94
CA GLY A 131 -6.29 -12.04 8.28
C GLY A 131 -5.30 -12.01 9.43
N GLU A 132 -5.51 -11.08 10.36
CA GLU A 132 -4.76 -10.98 11.61
C GLU A 132 -5.35 -11.92 12.69
N ALA A 133 -4.52 -12.29 13.68
CA ALA A 133 -4.92 -13.12 14.82
C ALA A 133 -5.87 -12.40 15.81
N GLY A 134 -6.15 -11.14 15.57
CA GLY A 134 -7.09 -10.31 16.34
C GLY A 134 -7.98 -9.47 15.42
N PRO A 135 -8.83 -8.60 15.98
CA PRO A 135 -9.71 -7.77 15.18
C PRO A 135 -8.91 -6.76 14.35
N VAL A 136 -9.24 -6.63 13.08
CA VAL A 136 -8.68 -5.60 12.19
C VAL A 136 -9.53 -4.35 12.30
N HIS A 137 -8.92 -3.22 12.71
CA HIS A 137 -9.62 -1.96 12.93
C HIS A 137 -9.29 -0.87 11.91
N SER A 138 -8.23 -1.03 11.13
CA SER A 138 -7.83 0.00 10.16
C SER A 138 -7.31 -0.61 8.87
N ALA A 139 -7.55 0.07 7.76
CA ALA A 139 -7.06 -0.30 6.44
C ALA A 139 -6.82 0.95 5.60
N GLY A 140 -6.04 0.83 4.53
CA GLY A 140 -5.87 1.91 3.57
C GLY A 140 -5.21 1.46 2.29
N ILE A 141 -5.44 2.20 1.23
CA ILE A 141 -4.78 2.05 -0.06
C ILE A 141 -4.20 3.38 -0.52
N LYS A 142 -3.03 3.32 -1.13
CA LYS A 142 -2.37 4.47 -1.72
C LYS A 142 -1.85 4.10 -3.10
N VAL A 143 -2.21 4.88 -4.12
CA VAL A 143 -1.77 4.67 -5.50
C VAL A 143 -1.22 5.97 -6.06
N SER A 144 0.00 5.94 -6.55
CA SER A 144 0.64 7.03 -7.31
C SER A 144 0.74 6.66 -8.79
N HIS A 145 0.71 7.66 -9.67
CA HIS A 145 0.82 7.48 -11.11
C HIS A 145 1.82 8.50 -11.70
N THR A 146 1.36 9.52 -12.42
CA THR A 146 2.22 10.49 -13.13
C THR A 146 2.40 11.81 -12.39
N VAL A 147 1.51 12.13 -11.47
CA VAL A 147 1.55 13.39 -10.71
C VAL A 147 2.29 13.21 -9.39
N SER A 148 2.77 14.29 -8.80
CA SER A 148 3.60 14.27 -7.59
C SER A 148 2.85 13.85 -6.31
N TRP A 149 1.54 13.71 -6.37
CA TRP A 149 0.69 13.26 -5.27
C TRP A 149 0.01 11.92 -5.62
N PRO A 150 -0.43 11.13 -4.63
CA PRO A 150 -1.22 9.92 -4.87
C PRO A 150 -2.56 10.26 -5.55
N ILE A 151 -2.90 9.53 -6.61
CA ILE A 151 -4.21 9.65 -7.27
C ILE A 151 -5.31 8.92 -6.51
N VAL A 152 -4.93 7.97 -5.64
CA VAL A 152 -5.80 7.32 -4.65
C VAL A 152 -5.07 7.34 -3.32
N ASP A 153 -5.72 7.89 -2.31
CA ASP A 153 -5.29 7.83 -0.90
C ASP A 153 -6.55 7.72 -0.05
N LEU A 154 -7.00 6.48 0.16
CA LEU A 154 -8.22 6.15 0.88
C LEU A 154 -7.88 5.32 2.11
N ARG A 155 -8.50 5.65 3.24
CA ARG A 155 -8.20 4.99 4.50
C ARG A 155 -9.38 4.96 5.45
N CYS A 156 -9.43 3.91 6.24
CA CYS A 156 -10.23 3.81 7.44
C CYS A 156 -9.27 3.73 8.62
N ASP A 157 -9.25 4.75 9.47
CA ASP A 157 -8.33 4.80 10.61
C ASP A 157 -8.81 4.00 11.82
N TRP A 158 -10.13 3.83 11.95
CA TRP A 158 -10.75 2.98 12.95
C TRP A 158 -12.15 2.55 12.53
N SER A 159 -12.45 1.27 12.66
CA SER A 159 -13.80 0.71 12.50
C SER A 159 -13.99 -0.46 13.47
N GLU A 160 -15.19 -0.59 13.99
CA GLU A 160 -15.63 -1.79 14.74
C GLU A 160 -16.18 -2.89 13.80
N THR A 161 -16.31 -2.57 12.52
CA THR A 161 -16.63 -3.51 11.44
C THR A 161 -15.41 -3.70 10.55
N CYS A 162 -15.58 -4.30 9.37
CA CYS A 162 -14.46 -4.55 8.46
C CYS A 162 -13.92 -3.23 7.86
N PRO A 163 -12.71 -2.77 8.21
CA PRO A 163 -12.13 -1.54 7.66
C PRO A 163 -11.76 -1.67 6.17
N ILE A 164 -11.54 -2.89 5.66
CA ILE A 164 -11.26 -3.13 4.24
C ILE A 164 -12.51 -2.89 3.41
N GLU A 165 -13.68 -3.30 3.90
CA GLU A 165 -14.97 -2.98 3.26
C GLU A 165 -15.25 -1.48 3.25
N MET A 166 -14.92 -0.77 4.35
CA MET A 166 -15.04 0.70 4.40
C MET A 166 -14.17 1.39 3.34
N VAL A 167 -12.94 0.93 3.13
CA VAL A 167 -12.06 1.43 2.06
C VAL A 167 -12.61 1.06 0.68
N SER A 168 -13.16 -0.14 0.52
CA SER A 168 -13.80 -0.58 -0.72
C SER A 168 -15.00 0.30 -1.08
N ASP A 169 -15.84 0.65 -0.10
CA ASP A 169 -17.01 1.51 -0.33
C ASP A 169 -16.58 2.95 -0.65
N ALA A 170 -15.58 3.47 0.04
CA ALA A 170 -15.00 4.77 -0.31
C ALA A 170 -14.43 4.77 -1.75
N TRP A 171 -13.80 3.68 -2.18
CA TRP A 171 -13.30 3.53 -3.55
C TRP A 171 -14.43 3.49 -4.59
N LYS A 172 -15.53 2.78 -4.33
CA LYS A 172 -16.69 2.75 -5.22
C LYS A 172 -17.26 4.15 -5.47
N VAL A 173 -17.26 5.01 -4.45
CA VAL A 173 -17.71 6.41 -4.55
C VAL A 173 -16.68 7.28 -5.29
N TYR A 174 -15.39 7.11 -5.02
CA TYR A 174 -14.33 7.96 -5.58
C TYR A 174 -13.95 7.59 -7.01
N LYS A 175 -13.92 6.29 -7.35
CA LYS A 175 -13.50 5.77 -8.66
C LYS A 175 -14.09 6.50 -9.86
N PRO A 176 -15.41 6.74 -9.96
CA PRO A 176 -15.99 7.45 -11.10
C PRO A 176 -15.63 8.94 -11.16
N GLN A 177 -15.10 9.50 -10.08
CA GLN A 177 -14.76 10.92 -9.97
C GLN A 177 -13.25 11.18 -10.11
N MET A 178 -12.41 10.16 -9.95
CA MET A 178 -10.95 10.27 -9.83
C MET A 178 -10.33 11.06 -11.00
N ASP A 179 -10.67 10.72 -12.24
CA ASP A 179 -10.11 11.37 -13.42
C ASP A 179 -10.55 12.83 -13.53
N ALA A 180 -11.78 13.14 -13.13
CA ALA A 180 -12.29 14.50 -13.11
C ALA A 180 -11.55 15.35 -12.06
N TYR A 181 -11.28 14.80 -10.88
CA TYR A 181 -10.46 15.48 -9.86
C TYR A 181 -9.03 15.71 -10.32
N LEU A 182 -8.43 14.72 -10.96
CA LEU A 182 -7.08 14.87 -11.52
C LEU A 182 -7.04 15.99 -12.59
N LYS A 183 -8.02 16.00 -13.48
CA LYS A 183 -8.14 17.04 -14.51
C LYS A 183 -8.31 18.43 -13.89
N ARG A 184 -9.17 18.58 -12.87
CA ARG A 184 -9.37 19.86 -12.18
C ARG A 184 -8.10 20.38 -11.53
N ALA A 185 -7.29 19.48 -10.96
CA ALA A 185 -6.01 19.87 -10.36
C ALA A 185 -4.98 20.34 -11.38
N LEU A 186 -4.97 19.75 -12.59
CA LEU A 186 -3.98 20.04 -13.63
C LEU A 186 -4.40 21.18 -14.57
N ASP A 187 -5.67 21.20 -14.98
CA ASP A 187 -6.23 22.20 -15.89
C ASP A 187 -7.73 22.34 -15.64
N PRO A 188 -8.12 23.20 -14.69
CA PRO A 188 -9.54 23.37 -14.33
C PRO A 188 -10.40 23.89 -15.49
N SER A 189 -9.81 24.59 -16.46
CA SER A 189 -10.54 25.13 -17.62
C SER A 189 -11.06 24.03 -18.57
N LYS A 190 -10.49 22.82 -18.48
CA LYS A 190 -10.88 21.66 -19.30
C LYS A 190 -11.55 20.56 -18.51
N ALA A 191 -11.77 20.79 -17.21
CA ALA A 191 -12.40 19.79 -16.35
C ALA A 191 -13.94 19.82 -16.52
N PRO A 192 -14.61 18.70 -16.28
CA PRO A 192 -16.08 18.70 -16.25
C PRO A 192 -16.57 19.52 -15.05
N SER A 193 -17.72 20.19 -15.24
CA SER A 193 -18.42 20.91 -14.18
C SER A 193 -18.74 20.01 -12.99
N TYR A 194 -18.73 20.58 -11.78
CA TYR A 194 -19.24 19.91 -10.58
C TYR A 194 -20.77 19.84 -10.56
N GLY A 195 -21.45 20.67 -11.36
CA GLY A 195 -22.92 20.80 -11.34
C GLY A 195 -23.45 21.44 -10.05
N VAL A 196 -22.65 22.27 -9.39
CA VAL A 196 -23.01 22.97 -8.15
C VAL A 196 -23.13 24.48 -8.42
N PRO A 197 -23.90 25.25 -7.57
CA PRO A 197 -23.97 26.69 -7.72
C PRO A 197 -22.59 27.38 -7.69
N GLY A 198 -22.32 28.23 -8.66
CA GLY A 198 -21.06 28.94 -8.82
C GLY A 198 -20.00 28.21 -9.66
N ASP A 199 -20.26 26.99 -10.10
CA ASP A 199 -19.43 26.26 -11.07
C ASP A 199 -19.86 26.67 -12.50
N LEU A 200 -18.90 27.21 -13.30
CA LEU A 200 -19.11 27.74 -14.64
C LEU A 200 -18.83 26.70 -15.72
#